data_d49600bb2e7f26a99232a082cd2df015
#
_entry.id   d49600bb2e7f26a99232a082cd2df015
#
_cell.length_a   1.000
_cell.length_b   1.000
_cell.length_c   1.000
_cell.angle_alpha   90.00
_cell.angle_beta   90.00
_cell.angle_gamma   90.00
#
_symmetry.space_group_name_H-M   'P 1'
#
loop_
_entity.id
_entity.type
_entity.pdbx_description
1 polymer ?
#
loop_
_entity_poly.entity_id
_entity_poly.type
_entity_poly.pdbx_seq_one_letter_code
_entity_poly.pdbx_strand_id
1 'polypeptide(L)'
;HLCDRRQRQMCIRDSICAEQNEEIVRYLKAYIPGFENAYVDRVAPFMGIRETRRIVGEYILTEDDIFNCARFDDVIAVASYPVDLHHPVGGDCSLYWCPDCYDIPYRCLIPQKIDGLIVAGRNVSMTHLALASARVMAPAMALGEAAGKAAALSVKENVELRDLDVRKLQESLKAEGVYFRE
;
A
#
# COMPACT_ATOMS: atom_id res chain seq x y z
N HIS A 1 -22.10 18.47 -1.23
CA HIS A 1 -21.86 18.59 0.22
C HIS A 1 -20.80 17.62 0.79
N LEU A 2 -20.64 16.42 0.24
CA LEU A 2 -19.57 15.47 0.65
C LEU A 2 -18.18 15.87 0.14
N CYS A 3 -18.09 16.51 -1.04
CA CYS A 3 -16.85 17.06 -1.58
C CYS A 3 -16.31 18.20 -0.71
N ASP A 4 -17.19 19.07 -0.23
CA ASP A 4 -16.84 20.24 0.58
C ASP A 4 -16.16 19.88 1.92
N ARG A 5 -16.65 18.83 2.61
CA ARG A 5 -16.05 18.38 3.86
C ARG A 5 -14.67 17.75 3.66
N ARG A 6 -14.47 17.02 2.55
CA ARG A 6 -13.16 16.40 2.24
C ARG A 6 -12.13 17.44 1.85
N GLN A 7 -12.51 18.38 1.01
CA GLN A 7 -11.66 19.49 0.59
C GLN A 7 -11.27 20.35 1.80
N ARG A 8 -12.20 20.63 2.71
CA ARG A 8 -11.95 21.34 3.95
C ARG A 8 -10.98 20.59 4.88
N GLN A 9 -11.12 19.28 5.00
CA GLN A 9 -10.18 18.46 5.78
C GLN A 9 -8.77 18.43 5.16
N MET A 10 -8.66 18.43 3.83
CA MET A 10 -7.37 18.53 3.14
C MET A 10 -6.72 19.89 3.42
N CYS A 11 -7.45 20.99 3.27
CA CYS A 11 -6.93 22.34 3.55
C CYS A 11 -6.45 22.50 5.01
N ILE A 12 -7.20 21.99 5.98
CA ILE A 12 -6.80 22.02 7.39
C ILE A 12 -5.50 21.23 7.61
N ARG A 13 -5.39 20.04 7.02
CA ARG A 13 -4.18 19.22 7.13
C ARG A 13 -2.98 19.86 6.46
N ASP A 14 -3.17 20.49 5.31
CA ASP A 14 -2.10 21.21 4.60
C ASP A 14 -1.60 22.40 5.43
N SER A 15 -2.48 23.13 6.10
CA SER A 15 -2.10 24.23 7.01
C SER A 15 -1.31 23.71 8.21
N ILE A 16 -1.76 22.62 8.85
CA ILE A 16 -1.04 21.98 9.97
C ILE A 16 0.33 21.50 9.52
N CYS A 17 0.45 20.87 8.34
CA CYS A 17 1.72 20.43 7.80
C CYS A 17 2.67 21.60 7.53
N ALA A 18 2.16 22.74 7.06
CA ALA A 18 2.97 23.93 6.84
C ALA A 18 3.54 24.47 8.15
N GLU A 19 2.73 24.59 9.20
CA GLU A 19 3.16 24.99 10.54
C GLU A 19 4.22 24.02 11.10
N GLN A 20 4.00 22.70 10.98
CA GLN A 20 4.97 21.69 11.41
C GLN A 20 6.30 21.79 10.65
N ASN A 21 6.27 22.05 9.35
CA ASN A 21 7.49 22.24 8.58
C ASN A 21 8.32 23.42 9.11
N GLU A 22 7.68 24.54 9.47
CA GLU A 22 8.38 25.69 10.05
C GLU A 22 8.97 25.37 11.43
N GLU A 23 8.27 24.59 12.25
CA GLU A 23 8.77 24.15 13.55
C GLU A 23 9.98 23.23 13.41
N ILE A 24 9.91 22.26 12.48
CA ILE A 24 11.03 21.35 12.17
C ILE A 24 12.27 22.15 11.73
N VAL A 25 12.10 23.11 10.83
CA VAL A 25 13.21 23.95 10.36
C VAL A 25 13.83 24.76 11.51
N ARG A 26 13.00 25.36 12.37
CA ARG A 26 13.48 26.07 13.56
C ARG A 26 14.26 25.15 14.49
N TYR A 27 13.76 23.95 14.75
CA TYR A 27 14.44 22.94 15.55
C TYR A 27 15.78 22.53 14.94
N LEU A 28 15.80 22.20 13.65
CA LEU A 28 17.03 21.79 12.95
C LEU A 28 18.11 22.89 13.04
N LYS A 29 17.74 24.16 12.79
CA LYS A 29 18.68 25.29 12.87
C LYS A 29 19.22 25.54 14.28
N ALA A 30 18.40 25.30 15.29
CA ALA A 30 18.75 25.58 16.68
C ALA A 30 19.61 24.49 17.32
N TYR A 31 19.40 23.22 16.93
CA TYR A 31 19.94 22.08 17.68
C TYR A 31 20.79 21.11 16.87
N ILE A 32 20.75 21.17 15.54
CA ILE A 32 21.47 20.19 14.71
C ILE A 32 22.63 20.89 14.00
N PRO A 33 23.90 20.56 14.35
CA PRO A 33 25.08 21.13 13.69
C PRO A 33 25.05 20.93 12.17
N GLY A 34 25.38 21.99 11.43
CA GLY A 34 25.35 21.99 9.96
C GLY A 34 24.04 22.48 9.33
N PHE A 35 22.98 22.69 10.14
CA PHE A 35 21.70 23.22 9.66
C PHE A 35 21.49 24.72 9.94
N GLU A 36 22.47 25.43 10.46
CA GLU A 36 22.36 26.83 10.88
C GLU A 36 21.85 27.74 9.75
N ASN A 37 22.31 27.49 8.53
CA ASN A 37 21.95 28.25 7.33
C ASN A 37 20.98 27.49 6.40
N ALA A 38 20.41 26.38 6.86
CA ALA A 38 19.47 25.60 6.05
C ALA A 38 18.19 26.40 5.75
N TYR A 39 17.62 26.17 4.59
CA TYR A 39 16.32 26.71 4.19
C TYR A 39 15.48 25.64 3.51
N VAL A 40 14.18 25.84 3.45
CA VAL A 40 13.28 24.95 2.74
C VAL A 40 13.36 25.26 1.26
N ASP A 41 13.99 24.38 0.49
CA ASP A 41 14.03 24.49 -0.98
C ASP A 41 12.68 24.15 -1.60
N ARG A 42 12.07 23.07 -1.14
CA ARG A 42 10.83 22.58 -1.72
C ARG A 42 9.97 21.84 -0.70
N VAL A 43 8.66 22.01 -0.81
CA VAL A 43 7.66 21.23 -0.09
C VAL A 43 6.89 20.38 -1.09
N ALA A 44 6.54 19.16 -0.69
CA ALA A 44 5.73 18.28 -1.53
C ALA A 44 4.37 18.94 -1.86
N PRO A 45 3.92 18.90 -3.13
CA PRO A 45 2.67 19.56 -3.55
C PRO A 45 1.42 18.91 -2.95
N PHE A 46 1.54 17.67 -2.47
CA PHE A 46 0.46 16.91 -1.84
C PHE A 46 0.95 16.23 -0.58
N MET A 47 0.08 16.16 0.42
CA MET A 47 0.32 15.37 1.60
C MET A 47 0.36 13.88 1.27
N GLY A 48 1.33 13.15 1.84
CA GLY A 48 1.47 11.72 1.69
C GLY A 48 0.41 10.95 2.49
N ILE A 49 -0.77 10.75 1.93
CA ILE A 49 -1.84 9.99 2.57
C ILE A 49 -1.50 8.50 2.48
N ARG A 50 -1.32 7.84 3.62
CA ARG A 50 -0.92 6.43 3.69
C ARG A 50 -2.09 5.47 3.53
N GLU A 51 -3.28 5.86 3.99
CA GLU A 51 -4.47 5.03 3.97
C GLU A 51 -5.74 5.88 3.81
N THR A 52 -6.66 5.40 2.98
CA THR A 52 -7.99 5.99 2.82
C THR A 52 -9.03 4.88 2.65
N ARG A 53 -9.52 4.68 1.42
CA ARG A 53 -10.49 3.65 1.08
C ARG A 53 -9.80 2.42 0.53
N ARG A 54 -10.31 1.26 0.89
CA ARG A 54 -9.96 -0.04 0.34
C ARG A 54 -11.18 -0.64 -0.33
N ILE A 55 -10.95 -1.47 -1.32
CA ILE A 55 -12.04 -2.28 -1.90
C ILE A 55 -12.39 -3.43 -0.94
N VAL A 56 -13.56 -4.00 -1.14
CA VAL A 56 -13.91 -5.33 -0.64
C VAL A 56 -13.67 -6.29 -1.81
N GLY A 57 -12.56 -7.00 -1.76
CA GLY A 57 -12.17 -7.98 -2.76
C GLY A 57 -12.74 -9.35 -2.49
N GLU A 58 -12.47 -10.29 -3.38
CA GLU A 58 -12.86 -11.70 -3.21
C GLU A 58 -12.16 -12.35 -2.01
N TYR A 59 -11.00 -11.84 -1.64
CA TYR A 59 -10.33 -12.14 -0.39
C TYR A 59 -9.97 -10.83 0.33
N ILE A 60 -10.03 -10.85 1.65
CA ILE A 60 -9.57 -9.74 2.50
C ILE A 60 -8.37 -10.27 3.28
N LEU A 61 -7.17 -9.81 2.94
CA LEU A 61 -5.96 -10.17 3.68
C LEU A 61 -6.04 -9.61 5.10
N THR A 62 -5.76 -10.43 6.08
CA THR A 62 -5.88 -10.11 7.50
C THR A 62 -4.52 -10.05 8.19
N GLU A 63 -4.47 -9.50 9.39
CA GLU A 63 -3.29 -9.57 10.27
C GLU A 63 -2.93 -11.00 10.67
N ASP A 64 -3.92 -11.89 10.78
CA ASP A 64 -3.68 -13.30 11.07
C ASP A 64 -2.91 -13.97 9.93
N ASP A 65 -3.22 -13.63 8.68
CA ASP A 65 -2.47 -14.12 7.51
C ASP A 65 -1.00 -13.68 7.58
N ILE A 66 -0.74 -12.44 8.00
CA ILE A 66 0.61 -11.90 8.13
C ILE A 66 1.39 -12.62 9.24
N PHE A 67 0.81 -12.70 10.43
CA PHE A 67 1.51 -13.29 11.58
C PHE A 67 1.66 -14.81 11.49
N ASN A 68 0.78 -15.49 10.76
CA ASN A 68 0.90 -16.91 10.45
C ASN A 68 1.73 -17.19 9.18
N CYS A 69 2.30 -16.14 8.54
CA CYS A 69 3.09 -16.30 7.32
C CYS A 69 2.32 -17.06 6.23
N ALA A 70 1.04 -16.71 6.04
CA ALA A 70 0.11 -17.43 5.18
C ALA A 70 0.64 -17.62 3.76
N ARG A 71 0.28 -18.78 3.18
CA ARG A 71 0.59 -19.16 1.79
C ARG A 71 -0.71 -19.34 1.01
N PHE A 72 -0.69 -18.92 -0.24
CA PHE A 72 -1.86 -19.02 -1.12
C PHE A 72 -1.48 -19.59 -2.47
N ASP A 73 -2.34 -20.44 -3.03
CA ASP A 73 -2.14 -21.00 -4.37
C ASP A 73 -2.18 -19.93 -5.47
N ASP A 74 -2.91 -18.83 -5.22
CA ASP A 74 -3.04 -17.69 -6.10
C ASP A 74 -2.13 -16.51 -5.71
N VAL A 75 -0.95 -16.78 -5.12
CA VAL A 75 0.04 -15.77 -4.74
C VAL A 75 0.50 -14.95 -5.94
N ILE A 76 0.56 -13.63 -5.77
CA ILE A 76 1.05 -12.67 -6.78
C ILE A 76 2.16 -11.76 -6.28
N ALA A 77 2.34 -11.70 -4.99
CA ALA A 77 3.43 -10.96 -4.34
C ALA A 77 3.75 -11.57 -2.99
N VAL A 78 5.01 -11.40 -2.55
CA VAL A 78 5.49 -11.82 -1.23
C VAL A 78 5.95 -10.57 -0.48
N ALA A 79 5.59 -10.45 0.78
CA ALA A 79 5.97 -9.33 1.62
C ALA A 79 6.45 -9.79 3.01
N SER A 80 7.29 -8.98 3.66
CA SER A 80 7.87 -9.28 4.99
C SER A 80 8.02 -8.03 5.86
N TYR A 81 7.41 -6.91 5.47
CA TYR A 81 7.49 -5.68 6.23
C TYR A 81 6.67 -5.78 7.53
N PRO A 82 7.13 -5.24 8.67
CA PRO A 82 6.36 -5.26 9.91
C PRO A 82 5.05 -4.48 9.78
N VAL A 83 4.08 -4.82 10.62
CA VAL A 83 2.86 -4.03 10.78
C VAL A 83 3.25 -2.70 11.47
N ASP A 84 3.28 -1.62 10.69
CA ASP A 84 3.68 -0.27 11.11
C ASP A 84 2.45 0.59 11.38
N LEU A 85 2.12 0.76 12.65
CA LEU A 85 0.99 1.55 13.11
C LEU A 85 1.42 2.90 13.64
N HIS A 86 0.94 3.95 13.01
CA HIS A 86 1.07 5.31 13.51
C HIS A 86 -0.18 5.70 14.27
N HIS A 87 -0.03 6.02 15.56
CA HIS A 87 -1.14 6.44 16.39
C HIS A 87 -1.58 7.87 16.02
N PRO A 88 -2.89 8.14 15.93
CA PRO A 88 -3.40 9.46 15.53
C PRO A 88 -3.18 10.53 16.60
N VAL A 89 -2.89 10.12 17.83
CA VAL A 89 -2.63 11.00 18.97
C VAL A 89 -1.35 10.56 19.66
N GLY A 90 -0.43 11.51 19.93
CA GLY A 90 0.78 11.24 20.71
C GLY A 90 2.05 10.98 19.90
N GLY A 91 1.97 10.83 18.58
CA GLY A 91 3.15 10.68 17.71
C GLY A 91 3.90 9.35 17.83
N ASP A 92 3.38 8.40 18.59
CA ASP A 92 3.97 7.07 18.77
C ASP A 92 3.73 6.18 17.55
N CYS A 93 4.70 5.29 17.33
CA CYS A 93 4.65 4.26 16.29
C CYS A 93 4.83 2.90 16.94
N SER A 94 3.95 1.95 16.63
CA SER A 94 4.05 0.57 17.06
C SER A 94 4.45 -0.31 15.88
N LEU A 95 5.55 -1.06 16.02
CA LEU A 95 6.03 -2.00 15.03
C LEU A 95 5.83 -3.43 15.54
N TYR A 96 5.05 -4.23 14.81
CA TYR A 96 4.88 -5.66 15.09
C TYR A 96 5.51 -6.45 13.95
N TRP A 97 6.61 -7.14 14.25
CA TRP A 97 7.33 -7.93 13.27
C TRP A 97 6.57 -9.18 12.89
N CYS A 98 6.45 -9.44 11.60
CA CYS A 98 6.02 -10.75 11.13
C CYS A 98 7.17 -11.75 11.29
N PRO A 99 6.88 -13.02 11.64
CA PRO A 99 7.93 -14.03 11.88
C PRO A 99 8.78 -14.32 10.64
N ASP A 100 8.16 -14.26 9.46
CA ASP A 100 8.77 -14.45 8.14
C ASP A 100 7.98 -13.66 7.09
N CYS A 101 8.14 -13.98 5.83
CA CYS A 101 7.36 -13.41 4.76
C CYS A 101 5.97 -14.08 4.66
N TYR A 102 5.02 -13.34 4.09
CA TYR A 102 3.65 -13.79 3.80
C TYR A 102 3.30 -13.51 2.35
N ASP A 103 2.37 -14.29 1.81
CA ASP A 103 1.89 -14.14 0.45
C ASP A 103 0.72 -13.16 0.38
N ILE A 104 0.60 -12.47 -0.74
CA ILE A 104 -0.56 -11.66 -1.08
C ILE A 104 -1.26 -12.34 -2.25
N PRO A 105 -2.52 -12.80 -2.08
CA PRO A 105 -3.23 -13.52 -3.13
C PRO A 105 -3.86 -12.59 -4.18
N TYR A 106 -4.01 -13.09 -5.40
CA TYR A 106 -4.63 -12.39 -6.54
C TYR A 106 -6.04 -11.87 -6.22
N ARG A 107 -6.81 -12.67 -5.49
CA ARG A 107 -8.19 -12.34 -5.08
C ARG A 107 -8.32 -11.06 -4.25
N CYS A 108 -7.23 -10.57 -3.65
CA CYS A 108 -7.21 -9.26 -2.98
C CYS A 108 -7.34 -8.09 -3.95
N LEU A 109 -7.03 -8.28 -5.24
CA LEU A 109 -7.07 -7.25 -6.27
C LEU A 109 -8.41 -7.17 -6.98
N ILE A 110 -9.25 -8.21 -6.87
CA ILE A 110 -10.51 -8.37 -7.60
C ILE A 110 -11.69 -7.95 -6.72
N PRO A 111 -12.43 -6.88 -7.09
CA PRO A 111 -13.62 -6.46 -6.34
C PRO A 111 -14.74 -7.50 -6.39
N GLN A 112 -15.43 -7.73 -5.26
CA GLN A 112 -16.51 -8.72 -5.18
C GLN A 112 -17.73 -8.43 -6.09
N LYS A 113 -18.01 -7.15 -6.34
CA LYS A 113 -19.28 -6.72 -6.94
C LYS A 113 -19.12 -5.96 -8.25
N ILE A 114 -17.92 -5.84 -8.76
CA ILE A 114 -17.63 -5.07 -9.98
C ILE A 114 -16.73 -5.92 -10.85
N ASP A 115 -17.18 -6.20 -12.07
CA ASP A 115 -16.41 -6.91 -13.08
C ASP A 115 -15.60 -5.94 -13.94
N GLY A 116 -14.58 -6.43 -14.64
CA GLY A 116 -13.72 -5.62 -15.49
C GLY A 116 -12.83 -4.61 -14.73
N LEU A 117 -12.72 -4.73 -13.42
CA LEU A 117 -11.88 -3.87 -12.58
C LEU A 117 -10.87 -4.68 -11.77
N ILE A 118 -9.62 -4.24 -11.80
CA ILE A 118 -8.56 -4.72 -10.92
C ILE A 118 -7.95 -3.54 -10.17
N VAL A 119 -7.59 -3.75 -8.90
CA VAL A 119 -7.09 -2.70 -8.01
C VAL A 119 -5.75 -3.08 -7.43
N ALA A 120 -4.78 -2.19 -7.44
CA ALA A 120 -3.45 -2.40 -6.88
C ALA A 120 -3.02 -1.26 -5.96
N GLY A 121 -1.96 -1.49 -5.18
CA GLY A 121 -1.40 -0.49 -4.26
C GLY A 121 -2.18 -0.38 -2.95
N ARG A 122 -2.35 0.83 -2.41
CA ARG A 122 -2.85 1.05 -1.04
C ARG A 122 -4.36 0.89 -0.85
N ASN A 123 -5.10 0.62 -1.90
CA ASN A 123 -6.55 0.44 -1.88
C ASN A 123 -7.00 -1.00 -2.16
N VAL A 124 -6.08 -1.95 -2.15
CA VAL A 124 -6.37 -3.38 -2.23
C VAL A 124 -7.17 -3.88 -1.03
N SER A 125 -7.76 -5.06 -1.15
CA SER A 125 -8.61 -5.66 -0.14
C SER A 125 -7.79 -6.24 1.02
N MET A 126 -7.64 -5.46 2.06
CA MET A 126 -6.91 -5.83 3.30
C MET A 126 -7.58 -5.22 4.52
N THR A 127 -7.36 -5.80 5.70
CA THR A 127 -7.69 -5.13 6.96
C THR A 127 -6.79 -3.91 7.18
N HIS A 128 -7.11 -3.07 8.16
CA HIS A 128 -6.28 -1.94 8.53
C HIS A 128 -4.86 -2.37 8.94
N LEU A 129 -4.77 -3.42 9.76
CA LEU A 129 -3.51 -3.94 10.26
C LEU A 129 -2.68 -4.59 9.14
N ALA A 130 -3.31 -5.39 8.28
CA ALA A 130 -2.63 -5.98 7.13
C ALA A 130 -2.09 -4.93 6.17
N LEU A 131 -2.89 -3.87 5.90
CA LEU A 131 -2.43 -2.78 5.06
C LEU A 131 -1.25 -2.01 5.68
N ALA A 132 -1.18 -1.90 6.99
CA ALA A 132 -0.06 -1.25 7.67
C ALA A 132 1.30 -1.91 7.35
N SER A 133 1.30 -3.20 7.05
CA SER A 133 2.48 -3.93 6.54
C SER A 133 2.64 -3.79 5.01
N ALA A 134 1.57 -3.98 4.24
CA ALA A 134 1.63 -4.10 2.78
C ALA A 134 1.66 -2.76 2.01
N ARG A 135 1.41 -1.61 2.67
CA ARG A 135 1.32 -0.29 2.01
C ARG A 135 2.66 0.35 1.63
N VAL A 136 3.78 -0.27 1.99
CA VAL A 136 5.11 0.23 1.64
C VAL A 136 5.41 0.03 0.16
N MET A 137 6.44 0.72 -0.35
CA MET A 137 6.69 0.82 -1.78
C MET A 137 6.88 -0.54 -2.46
N ALA A 138 7.67 -1.45 -1.89
CA ALA A 138 7.99 -2.71 -2.53
C ALA A 138 6.75 -3.60 -2.76
N PRO A 139 5.91 -3.92 -1.77
CA PRO A 139 4.66 -4.64 -2.02
C PRO A 139 3.72 -3.88 -2.97
N ALA A 140 3.60 -2.54 -2.84
CA ALA A 140 2.73 -1.76 -3.72
C ALA A 140 3.17 -1.82 -5.19
N MET A 141 4.48 -1.83 -5.48
CA MET A 141 5.03 -1.99 -6.83
C MET A 141 4.76 -3.40 -7.36
N ALA A 142 5.02 -4.44 -6.56
CA ALA A 142 4.74 -5.84 -6.95
C ALA A 142 3.25 -6.05 -7.27
N LEU A 143 2.34 -5.50 -6.47
CA LEU A 143 0.90 -5.53 -6.74
C LEU A 143 0.54 -4.80 -8.05
N GLY A 144 1.20 -3.68 -8.33
CA GLY A 144 1.01 -2.92 -9.58
C GLY A 144 1.46 -3.70 -10.80
N GLU A 145 2.61 -4.35 -10.73
CA GLU A 145 3.13 -5.23 -11.78
C GLU A 145 2.20 -6.41 -12.05
N ALA A 146 1.78 -7.12 -10.99
CA ALA A 146 0.86 -8.24 -11.10
C ALA A 146 -0.49 -7.82 -11.71
N ALA A 147 -1.04 -6.68 -11.28
CA ALA A 147 -2.30 -6.16 -11.81
C ALA A 147 -2.18 -5.77 -13.30
N GLY A 148 -1.08 -5.12 -13.69
CA GLY A 148 -0.83 -4.76 -15.08
C GLY A 148 -0.71 -5.99 -15.99
N LYS A 149 0.01 -7.02 -15.56
CA LYS A 149 0.11 -8.29 -16.27
C LYS A 149 -1.21 -9.03 -16.36
N ALA A 150 -1.96 -9.09 -15.24
CA ALA A 150 -3.27 -9.71 -15.21
C ALA A 150 -4.24 -9.04 -16.20
N ALA A 151 -4.26 -7.71 -16.24
CA ALA A 151 -5.07 -6.97 -17.20
C ALA A 151 -4.66 -7.27 -18.66
N ALA A 152 -3.36 -7.32 -18.96
CA ALA A 152 -2.86 -7.65 -20.29
C ALA A 152 -3.22 -9.09 -20.71
N LEU A 153 -3.10 -10.06 -19.80
CA LEU A 153 -3.48 -11.46 -20.04
C LEU A 153 -4.99 -11.61 -20.25
N SER A 154 -5.81 -10.95 -19.42
CA SER A 154 -7.27 -10.93 -19.55
C SER A 154 -7.70 -10.49 -20.95
N VAL A 155 -7.14 -9.38 -21.44
CA VAL A 155 -7.41 -8.88 -22.80
C VAL A 155 -6.93 -9.85 -23.86
N LYS A 156 -5.71 -10.40 -23.73
CA LYS A 156 -5.11 -11.32 -24.70
C LYS A 156 -5.86 -12.62 -24.82
N GLU A 157 -6.35 -13.16 -23.70
CA GLU A 157 -7.09 -14.43 -23.66
C GLU A 157 -8.60 -14.24 -23.80
N ASN A 158 -9.07 -13.00 -23.84
CA ASN A 158 -10.49 -12.63 -23.88
C ASN A 158 -11.29 -13.29 -22.74
N VAL A 159 -10.77 -13.20 -21.52
CA VAL A 159 -11.39 -13.70 -20.29
C VAL A 159 -11.56 -12.57 -19.29
N GLU A 160 -12.58 -12.68 -18.43
CA GLU A 160 -12.74 -11.71 -17.34
C GLU A 160 -11.60 -11.84 -16.33
N LEU A 161 -11.26 -10.71 -15.67
CA LEU A 161 -10.20 -10.68 -14.65
C LEU A 161 -10.44 -11.69 -13.52
N ARG A 162 -11.70 -11.93 -13.18
CA ARG A 162 -12.12 -12.88 -12.16
C ARG A 162 -11.86 -14.34 -12.55
N ASP A 163 -11.96 -14.64 -13.84
CA ASP A 163 -11.83 -15.97 -14.41
C ASP A 163 -10.43 -16.24 -14.97
N LEU A 164 -9.50 -15.32 -14.75
CA LEU A 164 -8.13 -15.46 -15.22
C LEU A 164 -7.44 -16.67 -14.58
N ASP A 165 -6.75 -17.46 -15.41
CA ASP A 165 -5.89 -18.54 -14.91
C ASP A 165 -4.65 -17.92 -14.21
N VAL A 166 -4.72 -17.90 -12.87
CA VAL A 166 -3.66 -17.29 -12.05
C VAL A 166 -2.32 -18.01 -12.21
N ARG A 167 -2.29 -19.30 -12.58
CA ARG A 167 -1.04 -20.03 -12.82
C ARG A 167 -0.27 -19.45 -13.99
N LYS A 168 -0.97 -19.11 -15.09
CA LYS A 168 -0.36 -18.42 -16.22
C LYS A 168 0.18 -17.04 -15.84
N LEU A 169 -0.54 -16.31 -14.99
CA LEU A 169 -0.06 -15.05 -14.45
C LEU A 169 1.22 -15.26 -13.63
N GLN A 170 1.24 -16.24 -12.75
CA GLN A 170 2.42 -16.59 -11.94
C GLN A 170 3.62 -17.00 -12.80
N GLU A 171 3.42 -17.81 -13.84
CA GLU A 171 4.45 -18.18 -14.80
C GLU A 171 5.03 -16.97 -15.52
N SER A 172 4.17 -16.03 -15.95
CA SER A 172 4.59 -14.79 -16.59
C SER A 172 5.38 -13.89 -15.64
N LEU A 173 4.98 -13.79 -14.38
CA LEU A 173 5.68 -13.03 -13.34
C LEU A 173 7.05 -13.67 -13.02
N LYS A 174 7.10 -14.98 -12.87
CA LYS A 174 8.37 -15.73 -12.67
C LYS A 174 9.35 -15.56 -13.82
N ALA A 175 8.87 -15.55 -15.05
CA ALA A 175 9.71 -15.34 -16.22
C ALA A 175 10.41 -13.98 -16.24
N GLU A 176 9.86 -12.99 -15.55
CA GLU A 176 10.46 -11.65 -15.36
C GLU A 176 11.23 -11.49 -14.04
N GLY A 177 11.39 -12.57 -13.28
CA GLY A 177 12.21 -12.60 -12.09
C GLY A 177 11.45 -12.29 -10.77
N VAL A 178 10.13 -12.28 -10.79
CA VAL A 178 9.35 -12.13 -9.54
C VAL A 178 9.55 -13.37 -8.66
N TYR A 179 9.92 -13.13 -7.43
CA TYR A 179 10.12 -14.19 -6.44
C TYR A 179 8.79 -14.65 -5.85
N PHE A 180 8.61 -15.97 -5.81
CA PHE A 180 7.60 -16.65 -5.01
C PHE A 180 8.27 -17.69 -4.11
N ARG A 181 7.71 -17.91 -2.94
CA ARG A 181 8.19 -18.94 -2.02
C ARG A 181 7.95 -20.34 -2.60
N GLU A 182 8.90 -21.24 -2.44
CA GLU A 182 8.78 -22.67 -2.80
C GLU A 182 7.87 -23.45 -1.83
#